data_7f95a2c8c6dafe22ca45132417c2c014
#
_entry.id   7f95a2c8c6dafe22ca45132417c2c014
#
_cell.length_a   1.000
_cell.length_b   1.000
_cell.length_c   1.000
_cell.angle_alpha   90.00
_cell.angle_beta   90.00
_cell.angle_gamma   90.00
#
_symmetry.space_group_name_H-M   'P 1'
#
loop_
_entity.id
_entity.type
_entity.pdbx_description
1 polymer ?
#
loop_
_entity_poly.entity_id
_entity_poly.type
_entity_poly.pdbx_seq_one_letter_code
_entity_poly.pdbx_strand_id
1 'polypeptide(L)'
;MTRSDTAMSDAATHELVLTRVFDAPRELVFQCWTDPEHLAQWWGPAGMTPTGVDVDTTDGGAWRIGMSDGEAEYWASGVYLELAPPERLVFSFKWDPREGQPDEDTLVTITFADRDGKTEMTFHQTGFATVESRDGHTDGWRSTFDELAAHLDSGEETS
;
A
#
# COMPACT_ATOMS: atom_id res chain seq x y z
N MET A 1 15.05 -16.75 25.94
CA MET A 1 14.74 -16.63 25.59
C MET A 1 14.45 -16.04 25.06
N THR A 2 14.47 -15.84 25.10
CA THR A 2 14.07 -15.23 24.68
C THR A 2 13.72 -15.37 23.61
N ARG A 3 14.25 -15.84 23.02
CA ARG A 3 13.72 -16.21 22.00
C ARG A 3 12.33 -16.58 22.01
N SER A 4 11.79 -17.16 22.87
CA SER A 4 10.41 -17.49 22.87
C SER A 4 9.53 -16.24 22.87
N ASP A 5 9.99 -15.22 23.50
CA ASP A 5 9.27 -13.97 23.44
C ASP A 5 9.16 -13.48 22.03
N THR A 6 10.24 -13.56 21.31
CA THR A 6 10.24 -13.16 19.92
C THR A 6 9.28 -14.01 19.11
N ALA A 7 9.28 -15.30 19.37
CA ALA A 7 8.41 -16.19 18.66
C ALA A 7 6.94 -15.85 18.91
N MET A 8 6.62 -15.48 20.14
CA MET A 8 5.25 -15.13 20.46
C MET A 8 4.82 -13.85 19.77
N SER A 9 5.72 -12.88 19.72
CA SER A 9 5.44 -11.64 19.03
C SER A 9 5.20 -11.91 17.55
N ASP A 10 6.03 -12.75 16.96
CA ASP A 10 5.89 -13.08 15.55
C ASP A 10 4.57 -13.80 15.30
N ALA A 11 4.18 -14.67 16.22
CA ALA A 11 2.93 -15.36 16.06
C ALA A 11 1.75 -14.42 16.16
N ALA A 12 1.86 -13.40 16.98
CA ALA A 12 0.77 -12.46 17.16
C ALA A 12 0.68 -11.46 16.01
N THR A 13 1.78 -11.22 15.32
CA THR A 13 1.84 -10.20 14.28
C THR A 13 2.56 -10.75 13.07
N HIS A 14 1.80 -10.95 12.01
CA HIS A 14 2.38 -11.35 10.75
C HIS A 14 2.61 -10.10 9.91
N GLU A 15 3.74 -10.08 9.22
CA GLU A 15 4.11 -8.90 8.45
C GLU A 15 4.66 -9.28 7.10
N LEU A 16 4.62 -8.33 6.18
CA LEU A 16 5.22 -8.51 4.87
C LEU A 16 6.15 -7.33 4.58
N VAL A 17 7.19 -7.61 3.80
CA VAL A 17 8.10 -6.58 3.32
C VAL A 17 8.34 -6.83 1.85
N LEU A 18 8.11 -5.80 1.03
CA LEU A 18 8.34 -5.87 -0.40
C LEU A 18 9.21 -4.70 -0.80
N THR A 19 10.22 -4.97 -1.62
CA THR A 19 11.10 -3.94 -2.14
C THR A 19 11.00 -3.94 -3.65
N ARG A 20 10.89 -2.76 -4.24
CA ARG A 20 10.73 -2.62 -5.68
C ARG A 20 11.42 -1.37 -6.15
N VAL A 21 12.09 -1.46 -7.31
CA VAL A 21 12.73 -0.29 -7.91
C VAL A 21 11.85 0.17 -9.07
N PHE A 22 11.51 1.47 -9.05
CA PHE A 22 10.73 2.10 -10.11
C PHE A 22 11.65 3.05 -10.88
N ASP A 23 11.50 3.07 -12.19
CA ASP A 23 12.29 3.94 -13.05
C ASP A 23 11.64 5.32 -13.13
N ALA A 24 11.65 6.01 -12.01
CA ALA A 24 11.05 7.33 -11.87
C ALA A 24 11.62 7.97 -10.61
N PRO A 25 11.66 9.32 -10.56
CA PRO A 25 12.19 9.99 -9.36
C PRO A 25 11.23 9.80 -8.18
N ARG A 26 11.80 9.78 -6.98
CA ARG A 26 10.99 9.48 -5.80
C ARG A 26 9.92 10.53 -5.53
N GLU A 27 10.12 11.76 -5.97
CA GLU A 27 9.08 12.78 -5.83
C GLU A 27 7.82 12.36 -6.57
N LEU A 28 7.98 11.80 -7.76
CA LEU A 28 6.85 11.34 -8.54
C LEU A 28 6.23 10.08 -7.93
N VAL A 29 7.07 9.13 -7.50
CA VAL A 29 6.55 7.90 -6.89
C VAL A 29 5.76 8.24 -5.62
N PHE A 30 6.30 9.13 -4.79
CA PHE A 30 5.59 9.57 -3.59
C PHE A 30 4.25 10.21 -3.97
N GLN A 31 4.25 11.05 -5.01
CA GLN A 31 3.02 11.70 -5.46
C GLN A 31 1.99 10.68 -5.90
N CYS A 32 2.43 9.58 -6.54
CA CYS A 32 1.51 8.54 -6.96
C CYS A 32 0.77 7.91 -5.78
N TRP A 33 1.38 7.90 -4.62
CA TRP A 33 0.79 7.33 -3.42
C TRP A 33 -0.13 8.30 -2.68
N THR A 34 -0.07 9.58 -2.98
CA THR A 34 -0.79 10.58 -2.18
C THR A 34 -1.76 11.43 -3.00
N ASP A 35 -1.60 11.48 -4.29
CA ASP A 35 -2.48 12.28 -5.14
C ASP A 35 -3.67 11.41 -5.58
N PRO A 36 -4.91 11.85 -5.31
CA PRO A 36 -6.07 11.02 -5.65
C PRO A 36 -6.19 10.74 -7.15
N GLU A 37 -5.75 11.65 -8.01
CA GLU A 37 -5.80 11.40 -9.44
C GLU A 37 -4.87 10.28 -9.85
N HIS A 38 -3.69 10.21 -9.22
CA HIS A 38 -2.77 9.12 -9.48
C HIS A 38 -3.29 7.81 -8.89
N LEU A 39 -3.78 7.86 -7.66
CA LEU A 39 -4.27 6.65 -7.00
C LEU A 39 -5.41 6.01 -7.78
N ALA A 40 -6.23 6.81 -8.43
CA ALA A 40 -7.35 6.30 -9.22
C ALA A 40 -6.89 5.56 -10.47
N GLN A 41 -5.61 5.65 -10.82
CA GLN A 41 -5.11 5.02 -12.04
C GLN A 41 -4.47 3.66 -11.78
N TRP A 42 -3.89 3.45 -10.59
CA TRP A 42 -3.11 2.22 -10.39
C TRP A 42 -3.51 1.40 -9.17
N TRP A 43 -4.40 1.90 -8.33
CA TRP A 43 -4.76 1.19 -7.09
C TRP A 43 -5.51 -0.10 -7.41
N GLY A 44 -5.01 -1.22 -6.86
CA GLY A 44 -5.64 -2.51 -7.01
C GLY A 44 -4.85 -3.45 -7.90
N PRO A 45 -4.87 -4.75 -7.59
CA PRO A 45 -4.17 -5.72 -8.42
C PRO A 45 -4.85 -5.88 -9.78
N ALA A 46 -4.17 -6.60 -10.68
CA ALA A 46 -4.69 -6.82 -12.01
C ALA A 46 -6.11 -7.40 -11.94
N GLY A 47 -6.98 -6.89 -12.79
CA GLY A 47 -8.38 -7.33 -12.80
C GLY A 47 -9.29 -6.50 -11.92
N MET A 48 -8.72 -5.57 -11.14
CA MET A 48 -9.52 -4.69 -10.30
C MET A 48 -9.48 -3.29 -10.86
N THR A 49 -10.57 -2.57 -10.65
CA THR A 49 -10.70 -1.19 -11.13
C THR A 49 -11.03 -0.30 -9.94
N PRO A 50 -10.30 0.80 -9.74
CA PRO A 50 -10.65 1.73 -8.68
C PRO A 50 -12.05 2.30 -8.89
N THR A 51 -12.84 2.35 -7.82
CA THR A 51 -14.22 2.84 -7.90
C THR A 51 -14.42 4.14 -7.14
N GLY A 52 -13.45 4.54 -6.32
CA GLY A 52 -13.55 5.80 -5.62
C GLY A 52 -12.28 6.05 -4.83
N VAL A 53 -11.84 7.30 -4.82
CA VAL A 53 -10.65 7.70 -4.08
C VAL A 53 -10.98 8.96 -3.32
N ASP A 54 -10.89 8.90 -2.00
CA ASP A 54 -11.17 10.03 -1.13
C ASP A 54 -10.03 10.10 -0.13
N VAL A 55 -9.11 11.03 -0.34
CA VAL A 55 -7.92 11.13 0.50
C VAL A 55 -7.71 12.55 0.96
N ASP A 56 -7.38 12.68 2.25
CA ASP A 56 -6.98 13.95 2.85
C ASP A 56 -5.51 13.82 3.18
N THR A 57 -4.64 14.28 2.28
CA THR A 57 -3.20 14.05 2.38
C THR A 57 -2.55 15.07 3.31
N THR A 58 -2.95 15.01 4.57
CA THR A 58 -2.36 15.78 5.66
C THR A 58 -2.10 14.83 6.82
N ASP A 59 -1.20 15.20 7.70
CA ASP A 59 -0.95 14.39 8.90
C ASP A 59 -2.25 14.25 9.68
N GLY A 60 -2.64 13.02 9.95
CA GLY A 60 -3.90 12.75 10.64
C GLY A 60 -5.10 12.73 9.72
N GLY A 61 -4.92 13.00 8.44
CA GLY A 61 -6.03 13.00 7.49
C GLY A 61 -6.49 11.58 7.17
N ALA A 62 -7.77 11.44 6.87
CA ALA A 62 -8.37 10.14 6.57
C ALA A 62 -8.28 9.82 5.09
N TRP A 63 -8.19 8.55 4.77
CA TRP A 63 -8.24 8.11 3.39
C TRP A 63 -9.20 6.93 3.25
N ARG A 64 -9.79 6.81 2.07
CA ARG A 64 -10.69 5.70 1.76
C ARG A 64 -10.65 5.47 0.26
N ILE A 65 -10.39 4.23 -0.15
CA ILE A 65 -10.27 3.88 -1.56
C ILE A 65 -11.02 2.58 -1.81
N GLY A 66 -11.79 2.55 -2.88
CA GLY A 66 -12.53 1.37 -3.29
C GLY A 66 -12.05 0.82 -4.61
N MET A 67 -12.28 -0.46 -4.83
CA MET A 67 -11.98 -1.11 -6.08
C MET A 67 -13.03 -2.20 -6.32
N SER A 68 -13.17 -2.60 -7.60
CA SER A 68 -14.19 -3.57 -7.99
C SER A 68 -13.59 -4.57 -8.96
N ASP A 69 -14.02 -5.83 -8.83
CA ASP A 69 -13.65 -6.88 -9.78
C ASP A 69 -14.76 -7.10 -10.83
N GLY A 70 -15.76 -6.22 -10.85
CA GLY A 70 -16.89 -6.32 -11.74
C GLY A 70 -18.13 -6.95 -11.09
N GLU A 71 -17.95 -7.58 -9.94
CA GLU A 71 -19.06 -8.22 -9.23
C GLU A 71 -19.22 -7.66 -7.84
N ALA A 72 -18.10 -7.36 -7.17
CA ALA A 72 -18.13 -6.86 -5.81
C ALA A 72 -17.17 -5.70 -5.67
N GLU A 73 -17.43 -4.86 -4.67
CA GLU A 73 -16.54 -3.75 -4.34
C GLU A 73 -15.84 -4.03 -3.03
N TYR A 74 -14.60 -3.61 -2.96
CA TYR A 74 -13.76 -3.77 -1.78
C TYR A 74 -13.23 -2.41 -1.40
N TRP A 75 -13.50 -1.98 -0.17
CA TRP A 75 -13.11 -0.66 0.31
C TRP A 75 -12.11 -0.78 1.44
N ALA A 76 -11.04 -0.01 1.34
CA ALA A 76 -10.03 0.08 2.38
C ALA A 76 -9.97 1.51 2.88
N SER A 77 -9.56 1.69 4.12
CA SER A 77 -9.51 3.02 4.72
C SER A 77 -8.44 3.06 5.81
N GLY A 78 -8.14 4.27 6.25
CA GLY A 78 -7.19 4.50 7.32
C GLY A 78 -6.93 5.97 7.51
N VAL A 79 -5.83 6.27 8.19
CA VAL A 79 -5.39 7.64 8.39
C VAL A 79 -3.92 7.74 8.06
N TYR A 80 -3.50 8.91 7.61
CA TYR A 80 -2.09 9.20 7.38
C TYR A 80 -1.46 9.55 8.72
N LEU A 81 -0.45 8.78 9.11
CA LEU A 81 0.25 9.00 10.37
C LEU A 81 1.50 9.82 10.17
N GLU A 82 2.13 9.71 9.00
CA GLU A 82 3.31 10.50 8.70
C GLU A 82 3.40 10.73 7.21
N LEU A 83 3.55 11.99 6.82
CA LEU A 83 3.76 12.36 5.42
C LEU A 83 5.06 13.15 5.37
N ALA A 84 6.13 12.50 4.93
CA ALA A 84 7.45 13.12 4.85
C ALA A 84 7.96 13.01 3.40
N PRO A 85 7.41 13.83 2.49
CA PRO A 85 7.81 13.72 1.09
C PRO A 85 9.24 14.17 0.88
N PRO A 86 9.97 13.54 0.00
CA PRO A 86 9.57 12.37 -0.78
C PRO A 86 10.11 11.07 -0.21
N GLU A 87 10.36 11.01 1.10
CA GLU A 87 11.17 9.95 1.70
C GLU A 87 10.35 8.88 2.40
N ARG A 88 9.23 9.27 3.02
CA ARG A 88 8.57 8.33 3.92
C ARG A 88 7.08 8.61 4.01
N LEU A 89 6.30 7.54 4.03
CA LEU A 89 4.85 7.61 4.15
C LEU A 89 4.41 6.51 5.11
N VAL A 90 3.62 6.88 6.12
CA VAL A 90 3.09 5.92 7.08
C VAL A 90 1.59 6.13 7.19
N PHE A 91 0.83 5.04 7.06
CA PHE A 91 -0.61 5.12 7.20
C PHE A 91 -1.16 3.81 7.74
N SER A 92 -2.31 3.90 8.40
CA SER A 92 -3.04 2.71 8.82
C SER A 92 -3.86 2.20 7.65
N PHE A 93 -4.15 0.91 7.65
CA PHE A 93 -4.84 0.27 6.52
C PHE A 93 -5.78 -0.78 7.08
N LYS A 94 -7.05 -0.68 6.72
CA LYS A 94 -8.06 -1.62 7.16
C LYS A 94 -9.09 -1.78 6.06
N TRP A 95 -9.48 -3.04 5.80
CA TRP A 95 -10.59 -3.30 4.89
C TRP A 95 -11.91 -3.14 5.62
N ASP A 96 -12.94 -2.73 4.88
CA ASP A 96 -14.29 -2.75 5.45
C ASP A 96 -14.62 -4.18 5.86
N PRO A 97 -15.38 -4.35 6.96
CA PRO A 97 -15.72 -5.69 7.43
C PRO A 97 -16.44 -6.50 6.36
N ARG A 98 -16.06 -7.76 6.26
CA ARG A 98 -16.66 -8.69 5.32
C ARG A 98 -16.80 -10.03 6.01
N GLU A 99 -17.88 -10.71 5.70
CA GLU A 99 -18.13 -12.02 6.26
C GLU A 99 -17.03 -12.98 5.83
N GLY A 100 -16.50 -13.74 6.78
CA GLY A 100 -15.45 -14.70 6.49
C GLY A 100 -14.06 -14.13 6.43
N GLN A 101 -13.90 -12.81 6.63
CA GLN A 101 -12.59 -12.16 6.60
C GLN A 101 -12.19 -11.71 7.99
N PRO A 102 -10.91 -11.80 8.34
CA PRO A 102 -10.47 -11.31 9.64
C PRO A 102 -10.61 -9.80 9.72
N ASP A 103 -10.91 -9.32 10.92
CA ASP A 103 -10.97 -7.89 11.20
C ASP A 103 -9.58 -7.49 11.67
N GLU A 104 -8.81 -6.84 10.80
CA GLU A 104 -7.43 -6.50 11.07
C GLU A 104 -7.20 -5.03 10.88
N ASP A 105 -6.49 -4.42 11.85
CA ASP A 105 -5.93 -3.09 11.66
C ASP A 105 -4.47 -3.24 11.38
N THR A 106 -4.04 -2.82 10.21
CA THR A 106 -2.64 -2.95 9.83
C THR A 106 -1.98 -1.60 9.70
N LEU A 107 -0.67 -1.60 9.74
CA LEU A 107 0.13 -0.38 9.59
C LEU A 107 1.04 -0.54 8.41
N VAL A 108 1.05 0.45 7.52
CA VAL A 108 1.90 0.45 6.34
C VAL A 108 2.95 1.53 6.50
N THR A 109 4.20 1.16 6.28
CA THR A 109 5.32 2.09 6.27
C THR A 109 6.03 1.93 4.94
N ILE A 110 6.15 3.02 4.19
CA ILE A 110 6.80 3.01 2.89
C ILE A 110 7.94 4.00 2.91
N THR A 111 9.12 3.55 2.49
CA THR A 111 10.26 4.44 2.33
C THR A 111 10.63 4.47 0.86
N PHE A 112 11.11 5.62 0.41
CA PHE A 112 11.47 5.87 -0.98
C PHE A 112 12.90 6.38 -1.00
N ALA A 113 13.81 5.55 -1.49
CA ALA A 113 15.22 5.90 -1.54
C ALA A 113 15.61 6.24 -2.97
N ASP A 114 16.41 7.29 -3.13
CA ASP A 114 16.89 7.70 -4.43
C ASP A 114 18.02 6.77 -4.85
N ARG A 115 17.91 6.19 -6.04
CA ARG A 115 18.93 5.31 -6.61
C ARG A 115 19.27 5.81 -8.00
N ASP A 116 20.09 6.85 -8.08
CA ASP A 116 20.56 7.42 -9.35
C ASP A 116 19.39 7.85 -10.23
N GLY A 117 18.43 8.53 -9.62
CA GLY A 117 17.25 9.04 -10.34
C GLY A 117 16.10 8.07 -10.38
N LYS A 118 16.31 6.83 -9.97
CA LYS A 118 15.25 5.86 -9.81
C LYS A 118 14.86 5.79 -8.35
N THR A 119 13.79 5.09 -8.04
CA THR A 119 13.29 4.97 -6.67
C THR A 119 13.33 3.53 -6.21
N GLU A 120 14.00 3.30 -5.11
CA GLU A 120 13.89 2.02 -4.41
C GLU A 120 12.84 2.18 -3.33
N MET A 121 11.69 1.53 -3.51
CA MET A 121 10.58 1.60 -2.58
C MET A 121 10.58 0.37 -1.70
N THR A 122 10.56 0.58 -0.39
CA THR A 122 10.40 -0.52 0.56
C THR A 122 9.03 -0.37 1.22
N PHE A 123 8.21 -1.38 1.07
CA PHE A 123 6.83 -1.40 1.56
C PHE A 123 6.77 -2.41 2.69
N HIS A 124 6.31 -1.98 3.86
CA HIS A 124 6.25 -2.81 5.06
C HIS A 124 4.86 -2.71 5.65
N GLN A 125 4.18 -3.84 5.79
CA GLN A 125 2.84 -3.86 6.36
C GLN A 125 2.82 -4.87 7.51
N THR A 126 2.34 -4.44 8.68
CA THR A 126 2.28 -5.25 9.88
C THR A 126 0.87 -5.30 10.42
N GLY A 127 0.59 -6.31 11.24
CA GLY A 127 -0.68 -6.41 11.93
C GLY A 127 -1.65 -7.42 11.34
N PHE A 128 -1.18 -8.26 10.43
CA PHE A 128 -2.05 -9.30 9.88
C PHE A 128 -2.40 -10.34 10.94
N ALA A 129 -3.63 -10.78 10.93
CA ALA A 129 -4.11 -11.75 11.91
C ALA A 129 -3.65 -13.16 11.59
N THR A 130 -3.46 -13.48 10.31
CA THR A 130 -3.13 -14.83 9.90
C THR A 130 -2.06 -14.82 8.82
N VAL A 131 -1.40 -15.96 8.64
CA VAL A 131 -0.44 -16.15 7.56
C VAL A 131 -1.14 -16.06 6.21
N GLU A 132 -2.33 -16.62 6.12
CA GLU A 132 -3.08 -16.57 4.87
C GLU A 132 -3.39 -15.13 4.46
N SER A 133 -3.76 -14.30 5.43
CA SER A 133 -4.04 -12.90 5.13
C SER A 133 -2.78 -12.19 4.68
N ARG A 134 -1.67 -12.41 5.38
CA ARG A 134 -0.39 -11.81 4.97
C ARG A 134 0.00 -12.23 3.56
N ASP A 135 -0.11 -13.52 3.26
CA ASP A 135 0.31 -14.03 1.95
C ASP A 135 -0.59 -13.51 0.84
N GLY A 136 -1.89 -13.42 1.10
CA GLY A 136 -2.81 -12.85 0.12
C GLY A 136 -2.50 -11.40 -0.16
N HIS A 137 -2.18 -10.63 0.87
CA HIS A 137 -1.81 -9.22 0.68
C HIS A 137 -0.47 -9.11 -0.05
N THR A 138 0.47 -10.02 0.23
CA THR A 138 1.75 -10.01 -0.47
C THR A 138 1.53 -10.15 -1.98
N ASP A 139 0.71 -11.11 -2.37
CA ASP A 139 0.44 -11.33 -3.80
C ASP A 139 -0.32 -10.15 -4.39
N GLY A 140 -1.29 -9.63 -3.65
CA GLY A 140 -2.08 -8.50 -4.11
C GLY A 140 -1.22 -7.25 -4.30
N TRP A 141 -0.33 -6.98 -3.35
CA TRP A 141 0.54 -5.80 -3.46
C TRP A 141 1.54 -5.95 -4.61
N ARG A 142 2.08 -7.15 -4.82
CA ARG A 142 2.98 -7.35 -5.96
C ARG A 142 2.28 -7.03 -7.28
N SER A 143 1.07 -7.51 -7.43
CA SER A 143 0.28 -7.22 -8.62
C SER A 143 -0.03 -5.73 -8.73
N THR A 144 -0.38 -5.11 -7.61
CA THR A 144 -0.67 -3.67 -7.58
C THR A 144 0.56 -2.85 -7.96
N PHE A 145 1.74 -3.28 -7.51
CA PHE A 145 2.97 -2.56 -7.86
C PHE A 145 3.31 -2.70 -9.35
N ASP A 146 2.90 -3.79 -9.99
CA ASP A 146 3.01 -3.87 -11.44
C ASP A 146 2.15 -2.82 -12.11
N GLU A 147 0.96 -2.57 -11.56
CA GLU A 147 0.09 -1.52 -12.08
C GLU A 147 0.70 -0.15 -11.85
N LEU A 148 1.33 0.05 -10.70
CA LEU A 148 2.01 1.31 -10.43
C LEU A 148 3.15 1.53 -11.41
N ALA A 149 3.93 0.49 -11.68
CA ALA A 149 5.04 0.60 -12.64
C ALA A 149 4.52 0.98 -14.02
N ALA A 150 3.42 0.36 -14.45
CA ALA A 150 2.84 0.68 -15.74
C ALA A 150 2.32 2.12 -15.77
N HIS A 151 1.74 2.57 -14.67
CA HIS A 151 1.24 3.93 -14.57
C HIS A 151 2.40 4.95 -14.66
N LEU A 152 3.52 4.63 -14.01
CA LEU A 152 4.67 5.53 -14.04
C LEU A 152 5.24 5.64 -15.45
N ASP A 153 5.31 4.51 -16.18
CA ASP A 153 5.78 4.54 -17.56
C ASP A 153 4.87 5.38 -18.43
N SER A 154 3.56 5.22 -18.23
CA SER A 154 2.58 5.96 -19.00
C SER A 154 2.65 7.46 -18.69
N GLY A 155 2.82 7.79 -17.40
CA GLY A 155 2.93 9.18 -16.98
C GLY A 155 4.16 9.86 -17.56
N GLU A 156 5.27 9.15 -17.65
CA GLU A 156 6.47 9.72 -18.26
C GLU A 156 6.25 10.09 -19.70
N GLU A 157 5.53 9.22 -20.41
CA GLU A 157 5.30 9.48 -21.82
C GLU A 157 4.47 10.73 -22.05
N THR A 158 3.56 10.99 -21.15
CA THR A 158 2.69 12.14 -21.32
C THR A 158 3.34 13.43 -20.85
N SER A 159 4.43 13.34 -20.13
CA SER A 159 5.15 14.52 -19.68
C SER A 159 6.08 15.03 -20.75
#